data_f2e59519c272a5f9bddba68025b040a3
#
_entry.id   f2e59519c272a5f9bddba68025b040a3
#
_cell.length_a   1.000
_cell.length_b   1.000
_cell.length_c   1.000
_cell.angle_alpha   90.00
_cell.angle_beta   90.00
_cell.angle_gamma   90.00
#
_symmetry.space_group_name_H-M   'P 1'
#
loop_
_entity.id
_entity.type
_entity.pdbx_description
1 polymer ?
#
loop_
_entity_poly.entity_id
_entity_poly.type
_entity_poly.pdbx_seq_one_letter_code
_entity_poly.pdbx_strand_id
1 'polypeptide(L)'
;MAMLEVRDLEVYYGVIQAIKGISFDVNQGEIVALIGANGAGKTTTLHTITGLISAKTGKIVYEGTDITRVPGYKLVGMGIAHVPEGRRVFATLTVLQNLKMGAYTRKDKEEIEATLKMIYQRFPRLEERKNQLAGTLSGGEQQMLAMGRALMSHPRMIVMDEPSMGLSPIYVNEIFDIIQ
;
A
#
# COMPACT_ATOMS: atom_id res chain seq x y z
N MET A 1 3.52 22.32 3.76
CA MET A 1 2.13 21.83 3.87
C MET A 1 2.23 20.31 3.86
N ALA A 2 1.66 19.63 4.82
CA ALA A 2 1.76 18.18 4.88
C ALA A 2 1.10 17.52 3.66
N MET A 3 1.63 16.39 3.21
CA MET A 3 1.07 15.60 2.13
C MET A 3 -0.19 14.88 2.58
N LEU A 4 -0.18 14.35 3.81
CA LEU A 4 -1.34 13.74 4.48
C LEU A 4 -1.53 14.39 5.84
N GLU A 5 -2.76 14.75 6.17
CA GLU A 5 -3.14 15.23 7.48
C GLU A 5 -4.28 14.38 8.01
N VAL A 6 -4.11 13.82 9.19
CA VAL A 6 -5.14 13.08 9.92
C VAL A 6 -5.46 13.85 11.20
N ARG A 7 -6.73 14.15 11.46
CA ARG A 7 -7.19 14.96 12.59
C ARG A 7 -8.33 14.26 13.33
N ASP A 8 -8.15 14.03 14.61
CA ASP A 8 -9.14 13.52 15.56
C ASP A 8 -9.93 12.32 15.06
N LEU A 9 -9.20 11.38 14.39
CA LEU A 9 -9.78 10.24 13.70
C LEU A 9 -10.34 9.24 14.71
N GLU A 10 -11.65 8.99 14.65
CA GLU A 10 -12.30 7.93 15.42
C GLU A 10 -12.92 6.89 14.49
N VAL A 11 -12.70 5.62 14.82
CA VAL A 11 -13.22 4.49 14.03
C VAL A 11 -13.85 3.47 14.95
N TYR A 12 -14.99 2.93 14.53
CA TYR A 12 -15.77 1.96 15.28
C TYR A 12 -16.08 0.71 14.45
N TYR A 13 -16.03 -0.44 15.10
CA TYR A 13 -16.62 -1.69 14.61
C TYR A 13 -17.87 -2.00 15.43
N GLY A 14 -19.03 -1.61 14.89
CA GLY A 14 -20.29 -1.64 15.65
C GLY A 14 -20.20 -0.73 16.88
N VAL A 15 -20.23 -1.33 18.07
CA VAL A 15 -20.13 -0.60 19.36
C VAL A 15 -18.68 -0.48 19.87
N ILE A 16 -17.74 -1.17 19.26
CA ILE A 16 -16.34 -1.19 19.72
C ILE A 16 -15.58 -0.04 19.07
N GLN A 17 -15.06 0.87 19.89
CA GLN A 17 -14.19 1.95 19.43
C GLN A 17 -12.77 1.42 19.21
N ALA A 18 -12.35 1.31 17.95
CA ALA A 18 -11.05 0.84 17.56
C ALA A 18 -9.99 1.95 17.53
N ILE A 19 -10.37 3.16 17.12
CA ILE A 19 -9.52 4.35 17.12
C ILE A 19 -10.20 5.44 17.93
N LYS A 20 -9.43 6.08 18.84
CA LYS A 20 -9.93 6.99 19.89
C LYS A 20 -9.46 8.45 19.72
N GLY A 21 -9.49 8.96 18.48
CA GLY A 21 -9.12 10.35 18.22
C GLY A 21 -7.62 10.53 18.00
N ILE A 22 -7.05 9.88 16.96
CA ILE A 22 -5.63 10.08 16.62
C ILE A 22 -5.47 11.22 15.61
N SER A 23 -4.36 11.96 15.76
CA SER A 23 -3.96 13.03 14.84
C SER A 23 -2.47 12.90 14.53
N PHE A 24 -2.11 13.03 13.25
CA PHE A 24 -0.72 13.05 12.78
C PHE A 24 -0.64 13.60 11.37
N ASP A 25 0.57 13.95 10.96
CA ASP A 25 0.91 14.44 9.64
C ASP A 25 1.97 13.56 8.98
N VAL A 26 1.96 13.51 7.65
CA VAL A 26 3.01 12.95 6.82
C VAL A 26 3.41 14.00 5.79
N ASN A 27 4.69 14.35 5.75
CA ASN A 27 5.22 15.29 4.77
C ASN A 27 5.72 14.55 3.52
N GLN A 28 5.88 15.27 2.42
CA GLN A 28 6.47 14.69 1.22
C GLN A 28 7.91 14.25 1.48
N GLY A 29 8.25 13.03 1.05
CA GLY A 29 9.56 12.43 1.29
C GLY A 29 9.79 11.94 2.72
N GLU A 30 8.74 11.89 3.56
CA GLU A 30 8.82 11.42 4.93
C GLU A 30 8.32 9.96 5.05
N ILE A 31 8.99 9.20 5.90
CA ILE A 31 8.58 7.86 6.31
C ILE A 31 8.03 7.95 7.73
N VAL A 32 6.74 7.65 7.89
CA VAL A 32 6.06 7.65 9.19
C VAL A 32 5.68 6.21 9.57
N ALA A 33 6.11 5.76 10.73
CA ALA A 33 5.79 4.45 11.28
C ALA A 33 4.73 4.54 12.39
N LEU A 34 3.64 3.79 12.25
CA LEU A 34 2.66 3.59 13.32
C LEU A 34 3.13 2.43 14.21
N ILE A 35 3.48 2.75 15.44
CA ILE A 35 3.99 1.77 16.43
C ILE A 35 2.91 1.52 17.48
N GLY A 36 2.74 0.27 17.88
CA GLY A 36 1.80 -0.12 18.92
C GLY A 36 1.61 -1.63 19.02
N ALA A 37 1.04 -2.10 20.12
CA ALA A 37 0.73 -3.51 20.34
C ALA A 37 -0.29 -4.05 19.32
N ASN A 38 -0.43 -5.36 19.25
CA ASN A 38 -1.50 -5.98 18.45
C ASN A 38 -2.87 -5.51 18.99
N GLY A 39 -3.75 -5.11 18.08
CA GLY A 39 -5.05 -4.53 18.47
C GLY A 39 -5.01 -3.02 18.79
N ALA A 40 -3.86 -2.34 18.72
CA ALA A 40 -3.76 -0.89 18.95
C ALA A 40 -4.40 -0.03 17.83
N GLY A 41 -4.93 -0.64 16.78
CA GLY A 41 -5.61 0.07 15.70
C GLY A 41 -4.72 0.45 14.51
N LYS A 42 -3.48 -0.03 14.41
CA LYS A 42 -2.57 0.28 13.29
C LYS A 42 -3.22 -0.01 11.93
N THR A 43 -3.57 -1.27 11.68
CA THR A 43 -4.26 -1.73 10.46
C THR A 43 -5.57 -0.96 10.23
N THR A 44 -6.35 -0.72 11.29
CA THR A 44 -7.61 0.05 11.19
C THR A 44 -7.35 1.49 10.71
N THR A 45 -6.28 2.13 11.22
CA THR A 45 -5.88 3.46 10.77
C THR A 45 -5.50 3.46 9.29
N LEU A 46 -4.65 2.52 8.86
CA LEU A 46 -4.23 2.38 7.46
C LEU A 46 -5.42 2.10 6.54
N HIS A 47 -6.34 1.20 6.94
CA HIS A 47 -7.55 0.90 6.19
C HIS A 47 -8.50 2.10 6.11
N THR A 48 -8.53 2.96 7.12
CA THR A 48 -9.37 4.16 7.10
C THR A 48 -8.77 5.22 6.16
N ILE A 49 -7.45 5.44 6.20
CA ILE A 49 -6.74 6.34 5.28
C ILE A 49 -6.94 5.89 3.82
N THR A 50 -6.92 4.58 3.59
CA THR A 50 -7.08 4.00 2.24
C THR A 50 -8.53 3.78 1.81
N GLY A 51 -9.51 4.28 2.58
CA GLY A 51 -10.93 4.25 2.24
C GLY A 51 -11.57 2.86 2.23
N LEU A 52 -10.95 1.88 2.89
CA LEU A 52 -11.50 0.53 3.09
C LEU A 52 -12.46 0.49 4.28
N ILE A 53 -12.24 1.34 5.28
CA ILE A 53 -13.09 1.51 6.47
C ILE A 53 -13.48 2.98 6.58
N SER A 54 -14.73 3.26 6.94
CA SER A 54 -15.20 4.62 7.12
C SER A 54 -14.90 5.13 8.53
N ALA A 55 -14.38 6.35 8.64
CA ALA A 55 -14.30 7.06 9.91
C ALA A 55 -15.69 7.44 10.43
N LYS A 56 -15.88 7.39 11.76
CA LYS A 56 -17.08 7.92 12.40
C LYS A 56 -16.99 9.42 12.58
N THR A 57 -15.85 9.91 13.08
CA THR A 57 -15.52 11.32 13.24
C THR A 57 -14.07 11.56 12.81
N GLY A 58 -13.68 12.82 12.77
CA GLY A 58 -12.35 13.23 12.34
C GLY A 58 -12.29 13.57 10.85
N LYS A 59 -11.08 13.91 10.41
CA LYS A 59 -10.82 14.36 9.05
C LYS A 59 -9.51 13.80 8.52
N ILE A 60 -9.51 13.42 7.25
CA ILE A 60 -8.31 13.00 6.50
C ILE A 60 -8.19 13.89 5.28
N VAL A 61 -7.09 14.62 5.17
CA VAL A 61 -6.79 15.50 4.04
C VAL A 61 -5.52 15.01 3.36
N TYR A 62 -5.58 14.81 2.05
CA TYR A 62 -4.46 14.42 1.21
C TYR A 62 -4.23 15.49 0.15
N GLU A 63 -3.03 16.10 0.15
CA GLU A 63 -2.65 17.20 -0.74
C GLU A 63 -3.72 18.29 -0.81
N GLY A 64 -4.23 18.72 0.35
CA GLY A 64 -5.26 19.75 0.47
C GLY A 64 -6.68 19.31 0.14
N THR A 65 -6.89 18.07 -0.31
CA THR A 65 -8.21 17.51 -0.64
C THR A 65 -8.73 16.66 0.52
N ASP A 66 -9.95 16.88 0.96
CA ASP A 66 -10.61 16.04 1.96
C ASP A 66 -10.96 14.67 1.35
N ILE A 67 -10.33 13.62 1.87
CA ILE A 67 -10.53 12.24 1.43
C ILE A 67 -11.27 11.38 2.46
N THR A 68 -11.77 11.95 3.54
CA THR A 68 -12.37 11.23 4.69
C THR A 68 -13.44 10.21 4.27
N ARG A 69 -14.19 10.52 3.21
CA ARG A 69 -15.30 9.69 2.70
C ARG A 69 -15.07 9.25 1.25
N VAL A 70 -13.88 9.41 0.72
CA VAL A 70 -13.56 8.96 -0.64
C VAL A 70 -13.35 7.45 -0.63
N PRO A 71 -14.05 6.68 -1.48
CA PRO A 71 -13.87 5.24 -1.54
C PRO A 71 -12.49 4.85 -2.08
N GLY A 72 -11.90 3.77 -1.55
CA GLY A 72 -10.52 3.36 -1.81
C GLY A 72 -10.15 3.24 -3.28
N TYR A 73 -11.06 2.76 -4.14
CA TYR A 73 -10.78 2.64 -5.58
C TYR A 73 -10.50 3.99 -6.27
N LYS A 74 -11.01 5.10 -5.73
CA LYS A 74 -10.72 6.45 -6.26
C LYS A 74 -9.38 6.98 -5.75
N LEU A 75 -8.96 6.57 -4.55
CA LEU A 75 -7.71 7.02 -3.94
C LEU A 75 -6.48 6.56 -4.74
N VAL A 76 -6.56 5.40 -5.41
CA VAL A 76 -5.50 4.93 -6.30
C VAL A 76 -5.26 5.93 -7.44
N GLY A 77 -6.33 6.45 -8.04
CA GLY A 77 -6.26 7.50 -9.07
C GLY A 77 -5.74 8.85 -8.54
N MET A 78 -5.79 9.08 -7.22
CA MET A 78 -5.23 10.26 -6.56
C MET A 78 -3.75 10.06 -6.16
N GLY A 79 -3.17 8.88 -6.41
CA GLY A 79 -1.76 8.60 -6.13
C GLY A 79 -1.50 7.95 -4.76
N ILE A 80 -2.51 7.36 -4.11
CA ILE A 80 -2.35 6.59 -2.87
C ILE A 80 -2.41 5.10 -3.21
N ALA A 81 -1.33 4.35 -2.95
CA ALA A 81 -1.33 2.89 -3.07
C ALA A 81 -1.31 2.23 -1.69
N HIS A 82 -1.89 1.04 -1.60
CA HIS A 82 -1.94 0.25 -0.39
C HIS A 82 -1.33 -1.14 -0.59
N VAL A 83 -0.40 -1.50 0.27
CA VAL A 83 0.15 -2.85 0.40
C VAL A 83 -0.40 -3.45 1.71
N PRO A 84 -1.45 -4.27 1.65
CA PRO A 84 -2.09 -4.82 2.85
C PRO A 84 -1.27 -5.95 3.45
N GLU A 85 -1.53 -6.26 4.71
CA GLU A 85 -1.03 -7.44 5.40
C GLU A 85 -1.43 -8.73 4.66
N GLY A 86 -0.58 -9.76 4.72
CA GLY A 86 -0.86 -11.07 4.16
C GLY A 86 -0.65 -11.16 2.65
N ARG A 87 0.18 -10.27 2.08
CA ARG A 87 0.67 -10.29 0.69
C ARG A 87 -0.40 -10.04 -0.39
N ARG A 88 -1.62 -10.54 -0.22
CA ARG A 88 -2.82 -10.31 -1.05
C ARG A 88 -2.57 -10.29 -2.57
N VAL A 89 -1.81 -11.29 -3.08
CA VAL A 89 -1.63 -11.49 -4.52
C VAL A 89 -2.83 -12.23 -5.14
N PHE A 90 -3.07 -12.03 -6.42
CA PHE A 90 -4.04 -12.83 -7.18
C PHE A 90 -3.39 -14.17 -7.55
N ALA A 91 -3.62 -15.18 -6.72
CA ALA A 91 -2.93 -16.47 -6.76
C ALA A 91 -3.06 -17.21 -8.11
N THR A 92 -4.19 -17.05 -8.78
CA THR A 92 -4.52 -17.68 -10.08
C THR A 92 -4.02 -16.90 -11.30
N LEU A 93 -3.49 -15.70 -11.09
CA LEU A 93 -2.87 -14.89 -12.13
C LEU A 93 -1.34 -15.07 -12.12
N THR A 94 -0.71 -14.87 -13.26
CA THR A 94 0.75 -14.86 -13.35
C THR A 94 1.33 -13.62 -12.64
N VAL A 95 2.65 -13.63 -12.39
CA VAL A 95 3.38 -12.47 -11.86
C VAL A 95 3.15 -11.25 -12.75
N LEU A 96 3.33 -11.38 -14.06
CA LEU A 96 3.13 -10.27 -15.01
C LEU A 96 1.69 -9.76 -14.98
N GLN A 97 0.70 -10.65 -14.92
CA GLN A 97 -0.70 -10.25 -14.83
C GLN A 97 -1.00 -9.50 -13.54
N ASN A 98 -0.45 -9.97 -12.40
CA ASN A 98 -0.56 -9.26 -11.11
C ASN A 98 0.01 -7.84 -11.21
N LEU A 99 1.21 -7.68 -11.79
CA LEU A 99 1.83 -6.36 -11.96
C LEU A 99 0.96 -5.45 -12.85
N LYS A 100 0.50 -5.95 -14.00
CA LYS A 100 -0.37 -5.19 -14.91
C LYS A 100 -1.69 -4.75 -14.26
N MET A 101 -2.24 -5.54 -13.33
CA MET A 101 -3.41 -5.13 -12.54
C MET A 101 -3.14 -3.88 -11.70
N GLY A 102 -1.91 -3.67 -11.22
CA GLY A 102 -1.53 -2.45 -10.50
C GLY A 102 -1.61 -1.18 -11.35
N ALA A 103 -1.43 -1.30 -12.67
CA ALA A 103 -1.51 -0.19 -13.60
C ALA A 103 -2.95 0.10 -14.11
N TYR A 104 -3.98 -0.51 -13.51
CA TYR A 104 -5.37 -0.44 -13.99
C TYR A 104 -5.90 0.98 -14.22
N THR A 105 -5.48 1.95 -13.40
CA THR A 105 -5.90 3.35 -13.51
C THR A 105 -5.11 4.16 -14.52
N ARG A 106 -4.01 3.62 -15.06
CA ARG A 106 -3.09 4.30 -15.98
C ARG A 106 -3.44 3.98 -17.43
N LYS A 107 -3.19 4.95 -18.33
CA LYS A 107 -3.50 4.82 -19.77
C LYS A 107 -2.25 4.89 -20.65
N ASP A 108 -1.18 5.52 -20.17
CA ASP A 108 0.06 5.67 -20.91
C ASP A 108 0.84 4.34 -20.91
N LYS A 109 0.95 3.73 -22.09
CA LYS A 109 1.60 2.43 -22.26
C LYS A 109 3.12 2.51 -22.09
N GLU A 110 3.74 3.61 -22.51
CA GLU A 110 5.19 3.78 -22.44
C GLU A 110 5.62 3.93 -20.97
N GLU A 111 4.89 4.74 -20.20
CA GLU A 111 5.12 4.85 -18.76
C GLU A 111 4.87 3.55 -18.00
N ILE A 112 3.84 2.77 -18.37
CA ILE A 112 3.55 1.46 -17.77
C ILE A 112 4.71 0.50 -18.03
N GLU A 113 5.22 0.42 -19.26
CA GLU A 113 6.35 -0.43 -19.61
C GLU A 113 7.65 0.03 -18.92
N ALA A 114 7.90 1.33 -18.83
CA ALA A 114 9.03 1.89 -18.09
C ALA A 114 8.97 1.51 -16.60
N THR A 115 7.79 1.64 -15.98
CA THR A 115 7.56 1.25 -14.59
C THR A 115 7.77 -0.25 -14.39
N LEU A 116 7.27 -1.08 -15.30
CA LEU A 116 7.45 -2.53 -15.27
C LEU A 116 8.95 -2.91 -15.34
N LYS A 117 9.70 -2.27 -16.23
CA LYS A 117 11.15 -2.47 -16.34
C LYS A 117 11.88 -2.07 -15.06
N MET A 118 11.52 -0.95 -14.46
CA MET A 118 12.07 -0.51 -13.18
C MET A 118 11.79 -1.53 -12.06
N ILE A 119 10.57 -2.08 -12.00
CA ILE A 119 10.21 -3.12 -11.02
C ILE A 119 11.05 -4.38 -11.23
N TYR A 120 11.28 -4.82 -12.46
CA TYR A 120 12.11 -5.96 -12.75
C TYR A 120 13.60 -5.73 -12.41
N GLN A 121 14.10 -4.52 -12.58
CA GLN A 121 15.44 -4.15 -12.12
C GLN A 121 15.57 -4.21 -10.59
N ARG A 122 14.53 -3.79 -9.85
CA ARG A 122 14.48 -3.87 -8.39
C ARG A 122 14.25 -5.28 -7.87
N PHE A 123 13.44 -6.05 -8.55
CA PHE A 123 13.04 -7.41 -8.20
C PHE A 123 13.31 -8.38 -9.36
N PRO A 124 14.57 -8.76 -9.65
CA PRO A 124 14.90 -9.63 -10.78
C PRO A 124 14.16 -10.97 -10.76
N ARG A 125 13.88 -11.51 -9.56
CA ARG A 125 13.12 -12.75 -9.40
C ARG A 125 11.70 -12.67 -9.97
N LEU A 126 11.08 -11.49 -9.96
CA LEU A 126 9.76 -11.32 -10.57
C LEU A 126 9.83 -11.40 -12.10
N GLU A 127 10.92 -10.94 -12.72
CA GLU A 127 11.14 -11.07 -14.15
C GLU A 127 11.38 -12.52 -14.56
N GLU A 128 12.28 -13.22 -13.85
CA GLU A 128 12.56 -14.64 -14.08
C GLU A 128 11.30 -15.50 -14.04
N ARG A 129 10.34 -15.13 -13.18
CA ARG A 129 9.10 -15.85 -12.91
C ARG A 129 7.85 -15.19 -13.47
N LYS A 130 8.00 -14.26 -14.42
CA LYS A 130 6.88 -13.43 -14.93
C LYS A 130 5.68 -14.22 -15.44
N ASN A 131 5.90 -15.44 -15.94
CA ASN A 131 4.85 -16.33 -16.46
C ASN A 131 4.38 -17.36 -15.41
N GLN A 132 4.96 -17.39 -14.21
CA GLN A 132 4.58 -18.30 -13.13
C GLN A 132 3.33 -17.80 -12.42
N LEU A 133 2.47 -18.72 -11.94
CA LEU A 133 1.31 -18.36 -11.13
C LEU A 133 1.75 -17.81 -9.77
N ALA A 134 1.20 -16.66 -9.38
CA ALA A 134 1.59 -15.97 -8.15
C ALA A 134 1.36 -16.79 -6.88
N GLY A 135 0.37 -17.68 -6.87
CA GLY A 135 0.10 -18.56 -5.74
C GLY A 135 1.19 -19.60 -5.48
N THR A 136 2.10 -19.87 -6.45
CA THR A 136 3.19 -20.83 -6.32
C THR A 136 4.54 -20.19 -5.94
N LEU A 137 4.57 -18.88 -5.76
CA LEU A 137 5.72 -18.13 -5.31
C LEU A 137 5.98 -18.35 -3.82
N SER A 138 7.24 -18.21 -3.40
CA SER A 138 7.59 -18.12 -1.98
C SER A 138 6.95 -16.89 -1.31
N GLY A 139 6.87 -16.90 0.02
CA GLY A 139 6.29 -15.78 0.74
C GLY A 139 6.99 -14.44 0.51
N GLY A 140 8.32 -14.44 0.39
CA GLY A 140 9.07 -13.22 0.05
C GLY A 140 8.79 -12.73 -1.36
N GLU A 141 8.74 -13.63 -2.34
CA GLU A 141 8.40 -13.28 -3.72
C GLU A 141 6.97 -12.75 -3.86
N GLN A 142 6.03 -13.31 -3.10
CA GLN A 142 4.66 -12.77 -3.05
C GLN A 142 4.61 -11.36 -2.46
N GLN A 143 5.44 -11.06 -1.45
CA GLN A 143 5.52 -9.72 -0.87
C GLN A 143 6.13 -8.73 -1.86
N MET A 144 7.23 -9.10 -2.55
CA MET A 144 7.81 -8.29 -3.63
C MET A 144 6.77 -8.03 -4.74
N LEU A 145 5.98 -9.05 -5.10
CA LEU A 145 4.93 -8.92 -6.10
C LEU A 145 3.83 -7.96 -5.64
N ALA A 146 3.41 -8.02 -4.37
CA ALA A 146 2.43 -7.09 -3.82
C ALA A 146 2.94 -5.64 -3.85
N MET A 147 4.21 -5.42 -3.50
CA MET A 147 4.86 -4.11 -3.58
C MET A 147 5.02 -3.64 -5.03
N GLY A 148 5.53 -4.50 -5.92
CA GLY A 148 5.65 -4.19 -7.35
C GLY A 148 4.30 -3.80 -7.95
N ARG A 149 3.23 -4.51 -7.59
CA ARG A 149 1.87 -4.17 -8.03
C ARG A 149 1.42 -2.79 -7.52
N ALA A 150 1.75 -2.43 -6.28
CA ALA A 150 1.45 -1.10 -5.75
C ALA A 150 2.23 -0.02 -6.52
N LEU A 151 3.52 -0.23 -6.80
CA LEU A 151 4.36 0.68 -7.58
C LEU A 151 3.87 0.87 -9.02
N MET A 152 3.23 -0.15 -9.62
CA MET A 152 2.66 -0.04 -10.98
C MET A 152 1.58 1.05 -11.09
N SER A 153 0.93 1.45 -10.01
CA SER A 153 -0.01 2.58 -10.02
C SER A 153 0.68 3.95 -10.09
N HIS A 154 2.03 4.01 -10.01
CA HIS A 154 2.84 5.23 -9.95
C HIS A 154 2.41 6.14 -8.79
N PRO A 155 2.42 5.61 -7.55
CA PRO A 155 1.89 6.32 -6.41
C PRO A 155 2.81 7.44 -5.96
N ARG A 156 2.23 8.47 -5.34
CA ARG A 156 2.96 9.52 -4.61
C ARG A 156 3.06 9.20 -3.12
N MET A 157 2.15 8.36 -2.62
CA MET A 157 2.16 7.85 -1.26
C MET A 157 1.86 6.35 -1.24
N ILE A 158 2.63 5.60 -0.49
CA ILE A 158 2.39 4.17 -0.26
C ILE A 158 2.06 3.96 1.21
N VAL A 159 0.94 3.29 1.46
CA VAL A 159 0.51 2.84 2.78
C VAL A 159 0.79 1.35 2.88
N MET A 160 1.59 0.92 3.86
CA MET A 160 2.00 -0.48 4.03
C MET A 160 1.61 -0.99 5.42
N ASP A 161 1.00 -2.18 5.45
CA ASP A 161 0.65 -2.86 6.70
C ASP A 161 1.54 -4.09 6.88
N GLU A 162 2.36 -4.09 7.94
CA GLU A 162 3.31 -5.15 8.31
C GLU A 162 4.16 -5.65 7.11
N PRO A 163 4.86 -4.77 6.35
CA PRO A 163 5.50 -5.14 5.09
C PRO A 163 6.62 -6.17 5.24
N SER A 164 7.21 -6.30 6.43
CA SER A 164 8.31 -7.23 6.73
C SER A 164 7.86 -8.54 7.40
N MET A 165 6.57 -8.69 7.73
CA MET A 165 6.11 -9.83 8.49
C MET A 165 6.31 -11.16 7.75
N GLY A 166 6.98 -12.12 8.41
CA GLY A 166 7.23 -13.47 7.86
C GLY A 166 8.22 -13.49 6.69
N LEU A 167 9.07 -12.48 6.57
CA LEU A 167 10.15 -12.41 5.58
C LEU A 167 11.51 -12.77 6.19
N SER A 168 12.41 -13.29 5.36
CA SER A 168 13.82 -13.43 5.74
C SER A 168 14.49 -12.05 5.80
N PRO A 169 15.58 -11.90 6.60
CA PRO A 169 16.27 -10.61 6.73
C PRO A 169 16.71 -9.99 5.39
N ILE A 170 17.05 -10.82 4.38
CA ILE A 170 17.44 -10.36 3.05
C ILE A 170 16.30 -9.58 2.39
N TYR A 171 15.10 -10.14 2.40
CA TYR A 171 13.91 -9.51 1.80
C TYR A 171 13.45 -8.28 2.58
N VAL A 172 13.66 -8.26 3.89
CA VAL A 172 13.37 -7.08 4.73
C VAL A 172 14.24 -5.90 4.28
N ASN A 173 15.54 -6.12 4.08
CA ASN A 173 16.46 -5.07 3.61
C ASN A 173 16.06 -4.56 2.22
N GLU A 174 15.75 -5.45 1.26
CA GLU A 174 15.29 -5.06 -0.07
C GLU A 174 14.03 -4.16 -0.02
N ILE A 175 13.11 -4.44 0.92
CA ILE A 175 11.91 -3.62 1.11
C ILE A 175 12.30 -2.23 1.65
N PHE A 176 13.18 -2.15 2.63
CA PHE A 176 13.61 -0.86 3.18
C PHE A 176 14.39 -0.02 2.16
N ASP A 177 15.20 -0.63 1.31
CA ASP A 177 15.93 0.04 0.22
C ASP A 177 14.97 0.66 -0.84
N ILE A 178 13.74 0.17 -0.93
CA ILE A 178 12.72 0.71 -1.85
C ILE A 178 11.94 1.87 -1.20
N ILE A 179 11.82 1.84 0.12
CA ILE A 179 11.10 2.87 0.87
C ILE A 179 11.93 4.16 0.99
N GLN A 180 13.27 4.05 0.95
CA GLN A 180 14.20 5.19 0.93
C GLN A 180 14.33 5.82 -0.46
#